data_3a3e176780ed84c02085c9704a1b38b0
#
_entry.id   3a3e176780ed84c02085c9704a1b38b0
#
_cell.length_a   1.000
_cell.length_b   1.000
_cell.length_c   1.000
_cell.angle_alpha   90.00
_cell.angle_beta   90.00
_cell.angle_gamma   90.00
#
_symmetry.space_group_name_H-M   'P 1'
#
loop_
_entity.id
_entity.type
_entity.pdbx_description
1 polymer ?
#
loop_
_entity_poly.entity_id
_entity_poly.type
_entity_poly.pdbx_seq_one_letter_code
_entity_poly.pdbx_strand_id
1 'polypeptide(L)'
;MPFWGLNTRKLPDKLGRMTHALNWPSILGKLLAKSDLDRAEAAWAMTEIMSGEADEAQIGAFMMALRSKGESVDELAGLVDVMLEHSVLLNTGNDAVDIVGTGGDLAGTVNVSSMSAILAAAAGVPVMKHGSRSASGKTGSSEMLEVLGVRLDISPERVADVFREVGLTFFFAPVF
;
A
#
# COMPACT_ATOMS: atom_id res chain seq x y z
N MET A 1 16.11 20.45 -9.83
CA MET A 1 16.35 20.39 -8.36
C MET A 1 15.55 19.21 -7.84
N PRO A 2 16.15 18.17 -7.30
CA PRO A 2 15.42 16.98 -6.85
C PRO A 2 14.82 17.23 -5.47
N PHE A 3 13.50 17.10 -5.35
CA PHE A 3 12.72 17.42 -4.14
C PHE A 3 12.44 16.22 -3.22
N TRP A 4 13.15 15.11 -3.36
CA TRP A 4 12.98 13.95 -2.48
C TRP A 4 14.32 13.44 -1.92
N GLY A 5 14.95 14.28 -1.10
CA GLY A 5 15.95 13.83 -0.15
C GLY A 5 15.23 13.29 1.09
N LEU A 6 14.76 12.06 1.08
CA LEU A 6 14.33 11.37 2.30
C LEU A 6 15.59 11.09 3.14
N ASN A 7 15.84 12.02 4.05
CA ASN A 7 16.81 11.90 5.11
C ASN A 7 16.37 10.75 6.02
N THR A 8 17.04 9.62 5.95
CA THR A 8 16.89 8.51 6.90
C THR A 8 17.35 8.98 8.28
N ARG A 9 16.52 9.77 8.96
CA ARG A 9 16.72 10.05 10.38
C ARG A 9 16.39 8.77 11.14
N LYS A 10 17.43 8.10 11.62
CA LYS A 10 17.29 7.16 12.73
C LYS A 10 16.42 7.81 13.79
N LEU A 11 15.31 7.17 14.11
CA LEU A 11 14.46 7.59 15.22
C LEU A 11 15.31 7.71 16.48
N PRO A 12 15.16 8.81 17.26
CA PRO A 12 15.91 8.97 18.49
C PRO A 12 15.46 7.91 19.50
N ASP A 13 16.43 7.18 20.01
CA ASP A 13 16.32 6.26 21.15
C ASP A 13 15.92 7.05 22.40
N LYS A 14 14.62 7.28 22.59
CA LYS A 14 14.01 7.88 23.77
C LYS A 14 12.88 7.00 24.31
N LEU A 15 13.17 5.74 24.58
CA LEU A 15 12.29 4.83 25.31
C LEU A 15 12.76 4.62 26.75
N GLY A 16 12.69 5.69 27.54
CA GLY A 16 12.72 5.64 28.98
C GLY A 16 11.35 5.91 29.56
N ARG A 17 10.38 4.99 29.39
CA ARG A 17 9.19 4.85 30.24
C ARG A 17 8.60 3.46 30.02
N MET A 18 8.41 2.74 31.12
CA MET A 18 7.80 1.43 31.30
C MET A 18 7.04 0.93 30.05
N THR A 19 7.71 0.16 29.24
CA THR A 19 7.12 -0.53 28.11
C THR A 19 6.31 -1.70 28.66
N HIS A 20 5.01 -1.56 28.78
CA HIS A 20 4.16 -2.73 28.61
C HIS A 20 4.54 -3.26 27.23
N ALA A 21 5.14 -4.45 27.19
CA ALA A 21 5.47 -5.08 25.91
C ALA A 21 4.20 -5.08 25.05
N LEU A 22 4.27 -4.48 23.85
CA LEU A 22 3.16 -4.46 22.94
C LEU A 22 2.74 -5.91 22.64
N ASN A 23 1.47 -6.18 22.65
CA ASN A 23 0.91 -7.51 22.39
C ASN A 23 -0.52 -7.38 21.86
N TRP A 24 -0.98 -8.41 21.17
CA TRP A 24 -2.31 -8.43 20.55
C TRP A 24 -3.46 -8.17 21.52
N PRO A 25 -3.53 -8.76 22.76
CA PRO A 25 -4.58 -8.44 23.71
C PRO A 25 -4.65 -6.95 24.06
N SER A 26 -3.51 -6.28 24.23
CA SER A 26 -3.46 -4.85 24.52
C SER A 26 -3.98 -4.00 23.35
N ILE A 27 -3.50 -4.29 22.13
CA ILE A 27 -3.92 -3.58 20.92
C ILE A 27 -5.41 -3.75 20.68
N LEU A 28 -5.89 -4.98 20.67
CA LEU A 28 -7.31 -5.27 20.43
C LEU A 28 -8.19 -4.70 21.56
N GLY A 29 -7.73 -4.75 22.80
CA GLY A 29 -8.46 -4.17 23.94
C GLY A 29 -8.68 -2.66 23.81
N LYS A 30 -7.66 -1.91 23.36
CA LYS A 30 -7.78 -0.46 23.06
C LYS A 30 -8.81 -0.19 21.97
N LEU A 31 -8.72 -0.91 20.86
CA LEU A 31 -9.64 -0.74 19.73
C LEU A 31 -11.10 -1.07 20.10
N LEU A 32 -11.31 -2.14 20.86
CA LEU A 32 -12.65 -2.52 21.37
C LEU A 32 -13.21 -1.48 22.34
N ALA A 33 -12.34 -0.82 23.11
CA ALA A 33 -12.73 0.30 23.97
C ALA A 33 -12.96 1.61 23.21
N LYS A 34 -12.89 1.59 21.85
CA LYS A 34 -13.00 2.77 20.96
C LYS A 34 -11.91 3.82 21.21
N SER A 35 -10.77 3.40 21.76
CA SER A 35 -9.60 4.24 21.95
C SER A 35 -8.65 4.11 20.76
N ASP A 36 -8.06 5.24 20.34
CA ASP A 36 -7.09 5.25 19.27
C ASP A 36 -5.78 4.59 19.71
N LEU A 37 -5.16 3.88 18.78
CA LEU A 37 -3.76 3.49 18.91
C LEU A 37 -2.88 4.70 18.58
N ASP A 38 -1.74 4.79 19.25
CA ASP A 38 -0.71 5.69 18.79
C ASP A 38 0.02 5.10 17.56
N ARG A 39 0.84 5.94 16.90
CA ARG A 39 1.58 5.56 15.71
C ARG A 39 2.49 4.34 15.93
N ALA A 40 3.11 4.22 17.11
CA ALA A 40 4.00 3.12 17.42
C ALA A 40 3.23 1.80 17.65
N GLU A 41 2.06 1.86 18.28
CA GLU A 41 1.18 0.72 18.48
C GLU A 41 0.63 0.20 17.16
N ALA A 42 0.21 1.09 16.27
CA ALA A 42 -0.25 0.73 14.92
C ALA A 42 0.89 0.15 14.08
N ALA A 43 2.08 0.76 14.12
CA ALA A 43 3.27 0.25 13.45
C ALA A 43 3.66 -1.14 13.96
N TRP A 44 3.61 -1.38 15.27
CA TRP A 44 3.87 -2.71 15.84
C TRP A 44 2.91 -3.76 15.29
N ALA A 45 1.60 -3.48 15.31
CA ALA A 45 0.60 -4.42 14.79
C ALA A 45 0.82 -4.74 13.30
N MET A 46 1.17 -3.73 12.48
CA MET A 46 1.47 -3.95 11.07
C MET A 46 2.78 -4.73 10.89
N THR A 47 3.79 -4.50 11.72
CA THR A 47 5.04 -5.27 11.68
C THR A 47 4.78 -6.76 11.94
N GLU A 48 3.97 -7.10 12.96
CA GLU A 48 3.59 -8.50 13.22
C GLU A 48 2.86 -9.13 12.02
N ILE A 49 2.00 -8.35 11.35
CA ILE A 49 1.29 -8.81 10.14
C ILE A 49 2.26 -9.02 8.98
N MET A 50 3.10 -8.03 8.67
CA MET A 50 4.01 -8.08 7.51
C MET A 50 5.14 -9.09 7.68
N SER A 51 5.57 -9.38 8.91
CA SER A 51 6.56 -10.42 9.21
C SER A 51 5.99 -11.83 9.27
N GLY A 52 4.65 -11.98 9.23
CA GLY A 52 3.98 -13.28 9.34
C GLY A 52 3.91 -13.85 10.75
N GLU A 53 4.17 -13.05 11.77
CA GLU A 53 4.08 -13.44 13.19
C GLU A 53 2.63 -13.41 13.72
N ALA A 54 1.76 -12.62 13.08
CA ALA A 54 0.34 -12.56 13.40
C ALA A 54 -0.42 -13.73 12.77
N ASP A 55 -1.29 -14.38 13.55
CA ASP A 55 -2.20 -15.38 13.00
C ASP A 55 -3.41 -14.73 12.30
N GLU A 56 -4.11 -15.51 11.45
CA GLU A 56 -5.26 -15.03 10.67
C GLU A 56 -6.40 -14.48 11.53
N ALA A 57 -6.61 -15.02 12.74
CA ALA A 57 -7.64 -14.55 13.66
C ALA A 57 -7.26 -13.19 14.26
N GLN A 58 -5.98 -12.99 14.59
CA GLN A 58 -5.45 -11.70 15.07
C GLN A 58 -5.57 -10.64 13.99
N ILE A 59 -5.18 -10.95 12.74
CA ILE A 59 -5.32 -10.05 11.59
C ILE A 59 -6.79 -9.67 11.40
N GLY A 60 -7.68 -10.66 11.33
CA GLY A 60 -9.11 -10.42 11.14
C GLY A 60 -9.72 -9.58 12.27
N ALA A 61 -9.38 -9.89 13.53
CA ALA A 61 -9.84 -9.13 14.69
C ALA A 61 -9.34 -7.68 14.67
N PHE A 62 -8.07 -7.46 14.34
CA PHE A 62 -7.47 -6.13 14.22
C PHE A 62 -8.17 -5.30 13.15
N MET A 63 -8.29 -5.83 11.94
CA MET A 63 -8.94 -5.15 10.81
C MET A 63 -10.38 -4.75 11.15
N MET A 64 -11.16 -5.68 11.73
CA MET A 64 -12.56 -5.42 12.08
C MET A 64 -12.71 -4.45 13.24
N ALA A 65 -11.87 -4.53 14.26
CA ALA A 65 -11.91 -3.62 15.40
C ALA A 65 -11.50 -2.19 14.97
N LEU A 66 -10.45 -2.05 14.18
CA LEU A 66 -10.00 -0.78 13.62
C LEU A 66 -11.10 -0.15 12.76
N ARG A 67 -11.66 -0.90 11.81
CA ARG A 67 -12.73 -0.44 10.95
C ARG A 67 -14.01 -0.07 11.71
N SER A 68 -14.38 -0.85 12.73
CA SER A 68 -15.56 -0.59 13.58
C SER A 68 -15.41 0.66 14.45
N LYS A 69 -14.17 0.98 14.85
CA LYS A 69 -13.86 2.20 15.58
C LYS A 69 -13.82 3.43 14.65
N GLY A 70 -13.32 3.27 13.46
CA GLY A 70 -12.87 4.32 12.55
C GLY A 70 -11.40 4.65 12.77
N GLU A 71 -10.65 4.75 11.68
CA GLU A 71 -9.20 4.93 11.70
C GLU A 71 -8.83 6.37 12.06
N SER A 72 -7.83 6.55 12.93
CA SER A 72 -7.22 7.84 13.22
C SER A 72 -6.04 8.12 12.28
N VAL A 73 -5.60 9.38 12.23
CA VAL A 73 -4.44 9.79 11.40
C VAL A 73 -3.16 9.11 11.87
N ASP A 74 -2.93 9.00 13.18
CA ASP A 74 -1.73 8.37 13.74
C ASP A 74 -1.71 6.86 13.48
N GLU A 75 -2.87 6.20 13.55
CA GLU A 75 -3.00 4.79 13.18
C GLU A 75 -2.66 4.57 11.71
N LEU A 76 -3.26 5.35 10.81
CA LEU A 76 -2.95 5.24 9.39
C LEU A 76 -1.48 5.51 9.09
N ALA A 77 -0.90 6.53 9.74
CA ALA A 77 0.51 6.83 9.57
C ALA A 77 1.43 5.69 10.02
N GLY A 78 1.12 5.05 11.16
CA GLY A 78 1.89 3.90 11.66
C GLY A 78 1.80 2.69 10.74
N LEU A 79 0.61 2.39 10.22
CA LEU A 79 0.42 1.32 9.23
C LEU A 79 1.20 1.57 7.95
N VAL A 80 1.11 2.79 7.40
CA VAL A 80 1.79 3.18 6.14
C VAL A 80 3.30 3.15 6.28
N ASP A 81 3.85 3.61 7.40
CA ASP A 81 5.30 3.57 7.63
C ASP A 81 5.86 2.17 7.45
N VAL A 82 5.25 1.17 8.09
CA VAL A 82 5.70 -0.23 8.00
C VAL A 82 5.47 -0.82 6.61
N MET A 83 4.35 -0.50 5.96
CA MET A 83 4.11 -0.95 4.58
C MET A 83 5.17 -0.42 3.63
N LEU A 84 5.58 0.85 3.78
CA LEU A 84 6.64 1.45 2.98
C LEU A 84 8.01 0.82 3.27
N GLU A 85 8.31 0.45 4.51
CA GLU A 85 9.54 -0.26 4.88
C GLU A 85 9.64 -1.65 4.24
N HIS A 86 8.50 -2.31 4.01
CA HIS A 86 8.43 -3.64 3.39
C HIS A 86 8.22 -3.58 1.87
N SER A 87 8.01 -2.40 1.30
CA SER A 87 7.78 -2.26 -0.14
C SER A 87 9.06 -2.45 -0.95
N VAL A 88 8.92 -3.01 -2.15
CA VAL A 88 10.02 -3.10 -3.11
C VAL A 88 10.21 -1.74 -3.79
N LEU A 89 11.29 -1.05 -3.44
CA LEU A 89 11.61 0.24 -4.02
C LEU A 89 12.19 0.08 -5.43
N LEU A 90 11.59 0.75 -6.39
CA LEU A 90 12.06 0.76 -7.76
C LEU A 90 12.48 2.18 -8.17
N ASN A 91 13.77 2.34 -8.51
CA ASN A 91 14.28 3.59 -9.04
C ASN A 91 14.27 3.55 -10.57
N THR A 92 13.38 4.32 -11.18
CA THR A 92 13.27 4.44 -12.64
C THR A 92 14.03 5.65 -13.19
N GLY A 93 14.49 6.54 -12.33
CA GLY A 93 15.24 7.74 -12.69
C GLY A 93 14.43 8.87 -13.34
N ASN A 94 13.12 8.69 -13.52
CA ASN A 94 12.23 9.66 -14.15
C ASN A 94 11.02 9.95 -13.26
N ASP A 95 10.54 11.17 -13.32
CA ASP A 95 9.25 11.54 -12.76
C ASP A 95 8.12 10.90 -13.57
N ALA A 96 7.12 10.38 -12.89
CA ALA A 96 5.94 9.79 -13.51
C ALA A 96 4.70 10.10 -12.69
N VAL A 97 3.54 10.01 -13.32
CA VAL A 97 2.27 10.10 -12.63
C VAL A 97 1.72 8.72 -12.30
N ASP A 98 1.08 8.58 -11.14
CA ASP A 98 0.25 7.42 -10.83
C ASP A 98 -1.23 7.80 -10.95
N ILE A 99 -2.00 6.94 -11.62
CA ILE A 99 -3.44 7.13 -11.79
C ILE A 99 -4.14 5.92 -11.17
N VAL A 100 -4.53 6.06 -9.92
CA VAL A 100 -5.12 4.97 -9.14
C VAL A 100 -6.54 5.36 -8.67
N GLY A 101 -7.44 4.39 -8.70
CA GLY A 101 -8.77 4.53 -8.11
C GLY A 101 -8.75 4.08 -6.65
N THR A 102 -9.51 4.73 -5.79
CA THR A 102 -9.65 4.34 -4.38
C THR A 102 -10.36 3.00 -4.21
N GLY A 103 -11.15 2.57 -5.20
CA GLY A 103 -11.93 1.34 -5.13
C GLY A 103 -13.10 1.40 -4.12
N GLY A 104 -13.83 0.31 -4.02
CA GLY A 104 -14.84 0.13 -2.96
C GLY A 104 -16.12 0.96 -3.09
N ASP A 105 -16.27 1.76 -4.15
CA ASP A 105 -17.46 2.61 -4.38
C ASP A 105 -18.71 1.85 -4.85
N LEU A 106 -18.54 0.57 -5.20
CA LEU A 106 -19.58 -0.32 -5.71
C LEU A 106 -20.34 0.22 -6.95
N ALA A 107 -19.76 1.21 -7.63
CA ALA A 107 -20.41 1.90 -8.75
C ALA A 107 -20.53 1.02 -10.00
N GLY A 108 -19.76 -0.08 -10.09
CA GLY A 108 -19.81 -1.03 -11.20
C GLY A 108 -19.41 -0.42 -12.56
N THR A 109 -18.60 0.62 -12.54
CA THR A 109 -18.11 1.30 -13.74
C THR A 109 -16.99 0.51 -14.43
N VAL A 110 -16.64 0.93 -15.65
CA VAL A 110 -15.44 0.45 -16.35
C VAL A 110 -14.17 0.89 -15.63
N ASN A 111 -13.01 0.29 -15.98
CA ASN A 111 -11.73 0.58 -15.36
C ASN A 111 -11.18 1.96 -15.80
N VAL A 112 -11.84 3.03 -15.38
CA VAL A 112 -11.56 4.42 -15.78
C VAL A 112 -10.10 4.77 -15.52
N SER A 113 -9.54 4.42 -14.35
CA SER A 113 -8.14 4.75 -14.04
C SER A 113 -7.14 4.07 -14.97
N SER A 114 -7.40 2.83 -15.40
CA SER A 114 -6.54 2.13 -16.36
C SER A 114 -6.63 2.71 -17.76
N MET A 115 -7.86 3.06 -18.19
CA MET A 115 -8.07 3.75 -19.49
C MET A 115 -7.38 5.12 -19.49
N SER A 116 -7.50 5.88 -18.41
CA SER A 116 -6.84 7.18 -18.25
C SER A 116 -5.31 7.06 -18.26
N ALA A 117 -4.75 6.03 -17.62
CA ALA A 117 -3.33 5.75 -17.62
C ALA A 117 -2.79 5.50 -19.04
N ILE A 118 -3.49 4.68 -19.83
CA ILE A 118 -3.14 4.40 -21.21
C ILE A 118 -3.21 5.66 -22.07
N LEU A 119 -4.28 6.45 -21.91
CA LEU A 119 -4.44 7.70 -22.66
C LEU A 119 -3.38 8.73 -22.31
N ALA A 120 -3.05 8.88 -21.00
CA ALA A 120 -2.00 9.79 -20.55
C ALA A 120 -0.63 9.38 -21.13
N ALA A 121 -0.30 8.10 -21.10
CA ALA A 121 0.92 7.58 -21.70
C ALA A 121 0.97 7.81 -23.21
N ALA A 122 -0.13 7.57 -23.91
CA ALA A 122 -0.25 7.84 -25.35
C ALA A 122 -0.10 9.34 -25.67
N ALA A 123 -0.44 10.22 -24.75
CA ALA A 123 -0.22 11.65 -24.85
C ALA A 123 1.22 12.09 -24.46
N GLY A 124 2.11 11.17 -24.16
CA GLY A 124 3.51 11.42 -23.84
C GLY A 124 3.80 11.68 -22.35
N VAL A 125 2.84 11.44 -21.46
CA VAL A 125 3.05 11.54 -20.00
C VAL A 125 3.59 10.21 -19.48
N PRO A 126 4.75 10.16 -18.80
CA PRO A 126 5.23 8.94 -18.17
C PRO A 126 4.28 8.49 -17.04
N VAL A 127 3.86 7.22 -17.07
CA VAL A 127 2.88 6.69 -16.12
C VAL A 127 3.40 5.42 -15.44
N MET A 128 3.40 5.42 -14.11
CA MET A 128 3.64 4.25 -13.26
C MET A 128 2.35 3.94 -12.51
N LYS A 129 1.53 3.07 -13.08
CA LYS A 129 0.23 2.79 -12.52
C LYS A 129 0.28 1.67 -11.48
N HIS A 130 -0.16 1.95 -10.26
CA HIS A 130 -0.44 0.92 -9.27
C HIS A 130 -1.80 0.26 -9.48
N GLY A 131 -1.89 -0.98 -9.07
CA GLY A 131 -3.15 -1.68 -9.03
C GLY A 131 -3.02 -3.09 -8.47
N SER A 132 -4.18 -3.62 -8.08
CA SER A 132 -4.31 -4.98 -7.55
C SER A 132 -5.51 -5.67 -8.20
N ARG A 133 -5.77 -6.90 -7.75
CA ARG A 133 -7.01 -7.59 -8.07
C ARG A 133 -8.20 -6.90 -7.38
N SER A 134 -9.39 -7.05 -7.95
CA SER A 134 -10.59 -6.47 -7.36
C SER A 134 -10.91 -7.16 -6.03
N ALA A 135 -11.04 -6.37 -4.96
CA ALA A 135 -11.48 -6.88 -3.66
C ALA A 135 -13.00 -7.04 -3.57
N SER A 136 -13.77 -6.28 -4.33
CA SER A 136 -15.24 -6.20 -4.22
C SER A 136 -15.98 -6.23 -5.56
N GLY A 137 -15.28 -6.07 -6.67
CA GLY A 137 -15.83 -6.02 -8.02
C GLY A 137 -15.62 -7.30 -8.81
N LYS A 138 -16.21 -7.35 -10.00
CA LYS A 138 -16.04 -8.48 -10.92
C LYS A 138 -14.72 -8.41 -11.68
N THR A 139 -14.14 -7.22 -11.85
CA THR A 139 -12.94 -7.00 -12.65
C THR A 139 -12.15 -5.81 -12.12
N GLY A 140 -10.96 -6.05 -11.57
CA GLY A 140 -10.01 -5.02 -11.18
C GLY A 140 -9.14 -4.58 -12.37
N SER A 141 -8.19 -3.68 -12.09
CA SER A 141 -7.25 -3.20 -13.12
C SER A 141 -6.31 -4.30 -13.62
N SER A 142 -5.90 -5.20 -12.75
CA SER A 142 -5.02 -6.32 -13.11
C SER A 142 -5.73 -7.32 -14.02
N GLU A 143 -6.94 -7.75 -13.68
CA GLU A 143 -7.70 -8.71 -14.51
C GLU A 143 -7.96 -8.15 -15.92
N MET A 144 -8.29 -6.86 -16.02
CA MET A 144 -8.47 -6.22 -17.32
C MET A 144 -7.18 -6.26 -18.14
N LEU A 145 -6.03 -5.95 -17.55
CA LEU A 145 -4.75 -5.95 -18.24
C LEU A 145 -4.34 -7.36 -18.66
N GLU A 146 -4.58 -8.38 -17.83
CA GLU A 146 -4.34 -9.78 -18.17
C GLU A 146 -5.18 -10.23 -19.37
N VAL A 147 -6.46 -9.84 -19.44
CA VAL A 147 -7.33 -10.12 -20.58
C VAL A 147 -6.82 -9.43 -21.87
N LEU A 148 -6.18 -8.27 -21.74
CA LEU A 148 -5.53 -7.59 -22.86
C LEU A 148 -4.15 -8.16 -23.22
N GLY A 149 -3.70 -9.23 -22.53
CA GLY A 149 -2.44 -9.92 -22.79
C GLY A 149 -1.23 -9.30 -22.08
N VAL A 150 -1.42 -8.39 -21.14
CA VAL A 150 -0.33 -7.82 -20.33
C VAL A 150 0.07 -8.83 -19.25
N ARG A 151 1.36 -9.13 -19.17
CA ARG A 151 1.91 -9.97 -18.10
C ARG A 151 2.18 -9.11 -16.87
N LEU A 152 1.67 -9.55 -15.73
CA LEU A 152 1.83 -8.87 -14.43
C LEU A 152 2.84 -9.57 -13.52
N ASP A 153 3.18 -10.81 -13.82
CA ASP A 153 4.09 -11.70 -13.08
C ASP A 153 5.57 -11.52 -13.50
N ILE A 154 5.97 -10.30 -13.80
CA ILE A 154 7.34 -9.96 -14.20
C ILE A 154 8.12 -9.40 -13.00
N SER A 155 9.45 -9.55 -13.02
CA SER A 155 10.31 -9.06 -11.94
C SER A 155 10.30 -7.53 -11.86
N PRO A 156 10.58 -6.94 -10.66
CA PRO A 156 10.66 -5.50 -10.50
C PRO A 156 11.62 -4.82 -11.50
N GLU A 157 12.77 -5.44 -11.79
CA GLU A 157 13.74 -4.92 -12.77
C GLU A 157 13.12 -4.86 -14.17
N ARG A 158 12.33 -5.89 -14.54
CA ARG A 158 11.67 -5.90 -15.83
C ARG A 158 10.53 -4.88 -15.91
N VAL A 159 9.85 -4.60 -14.79
CA VAL A 159 8.87 -3.50 -14.70
C VAL A 159 9.54 -2.15 -14.99
N ALA A 160 10.75 -1.91 -14.46
CA ALA A 160 11.53 -0.72 -14.75
C ALA A 160 11.96 -0.62 -16.21
N ASP A 161 12.35 -1.75 -16.82
CA ASP A 161 12.71 -1.78 -18.24
C ASP A 161 11.52 -1.43 -19.13
N VAL A 162 10.36 -2.02 -18.86
CA VAL A 162 9.11 -1.72 -19.59
C VAL A 162 8.79 -0.22 -19.48
N PHE A 163 8.91 0.36 -18.29
CA PHE A 163 8.70 1.80 -18.12
C PHE A 163 9.65 2.63 -18.98
N ARG A 164 10.94 2.32 -18.99
CA ARG A 164 11.93 3.05 -19.80
C ARG A 164 11.69 2.91 -21.29
N GLU A 165 11.22 1.75 -21.75
CA GLU A 165 10.96 1.46 -23.15
C GLU A 165 9.65 2.07 -23.66
N VAL A 166 8.59 2.05 -22.83
CA VAL A 166 7.21 2.34 -23.25
C VAL A 166 6.65 3.62 -22.65
N GLY A 167 7.24 4.10 -21.54
CA GLY A 167 6.71 5.24 -20.77
C GLY A 167 5.46 4.91 -19.96
N LEU A 168 5.04 3.64 -19.92
CA LEU A 168 3.92 3.14 -19.13
C LEU A 168 4.31 1.80 -18.52
N THR A 169 4.07 1.64 -17.23
CA THR A 169 4.21 0.35 -16.57
C THR A 169 3.12 0.15 -15.50
N PHE A 170 2.96 -1.09 -15.07
CA PHE A 170 2.00 -1.47 -14.05
C PHE A 170 2.70 -2.10 -12.85
N PHE A 171 2.48 -1.53 -11.67
CA PHE A 171 2.93 -2.07 -10.40
C PHE A 171 1.82 -2.96 -9.84
N PHE A 172 2.01 -4.25 -9.94
CA PHE A 172 1.08 -5.21 -9.38
C PHE A 172 1.33 -5.34 -7.88
N ALA A 173 0.44 -4.79 -7.06
CA ALA A 173 0.63 -4.64 -5.61
C ALA A 173 1.08 -5.91 -4.85
N PRO A 174 0.69 -7.15 -5.24
CA PRO A 174 1.21 -8.35 -4.60
C PRO A 174 2.71 -8.64 -4.84
N VAL A 175 3.37 -7.90 -5.73
CA VAL A 175 4.80 -8.06 -6.07
C VAL A 175 5.64 -6.96 -5.42
N PHE A 176 5.07 -5.80 -5.14
CA PHE A 176 5.70 -4.59 -4.62
C PHE A 176 5.25 -4.28 -3.20
#